data_95b8a593e99ca7c7f95d50495ec0da69
#
_entry.id   95b8a593e99ca7c7f95d50495ec0da69
#
_cell.length_a   1.000
_cell.length_b   1.000
_cell.length_c   1.000
_cell.angle_alpha   90.00
_cell.angle_beta   90.00
_cell.angle_gamma   90.00
#
_symmetry.space_group_name_H-M   'P 1'
#
loop_
_entity.id
_entity.type
_entity.pdbx_description
1 polymer ?
#
loop_
_entity_poly.entity_id
_entity_poly.type
_entity_poly.pdbx_seq_one_letter_code
_entity_poly.pdbx_strand_id
1 'polypeptide(L)'
;MTAHRRHPAAIAILLLLGLVVVGGAYSLLAPKTAEASAVSADSVADGRALFLANCATCHGLAGQGTKAGPSLVGVGAASVDFQVGTGRMPLAGPSVQAAPQDPIKFTPEQIASMAAYVASLAPGPAIPDSQYTTGKDGNVALGGELFRVNCAMCHNFAGAGGALTRGKYAPSLQGVAGKDVYEAMITGPQSMPVFNDANISPEGKNSIIAWLKTTQAEQNVGGMTLGNLGPVSEGLFVWVFGLGLMIGCAVWLGQKSA
;
A
#
# COMPACT_ATOMS: atom_id res chain seq x y z
N MET A 1 47.95 -44.13 -16.78
CA MET A 1 47.11 -43.20 -15.99
C MET A 1 45.75 -43.87 -15.78
N THR A 2 45.51 -44.54 -14.65
CA THR A 2 44.26 -45.27 -14.34
C THR A 2 43.20 -44.27 -13.89
N ALA A 3 42.18 -44.09 -14.73
CA ALA A 3 41.00 -43.31 -14.36
C ALA A 3 40.31 -43.98 -13.17
N HIS A 4 40.40 -43.39 -12.01
CA HIS A 4 39.68 -43.83 -10.81
C HIS A 4 38.18 -43.63 -11.08
N ARG A 5 37.49 -44.75 -11.41
CA ARG A 5 36.02 -44.77 -11.55
C ARG A 5 35.41 -44.41 -10.21
N ARG A 6 34.89 -43.17 -10.10
CA ARG A 6 34.16 -42.73 -8.91
C ARG A 6 32.90 -43.62 -8.78
N HIS A 7 32.73 -44.23 -7.63
CA HIS A 7 31.57 -45.06 -7.34
C HIS A 7 30.28 -44.22 -7.48
N PRO A 8 29.27 -44.70 -8.23
CA PRO A 8 28.05 -43.90 -8.45
C PRO A 8 27.36 -43.46 -7.15
N ALA A 9 27.47 -44.25 -6.06
CA ALA A 9 27.00 -43.88 -4.75
C ALA A 9 27.70 -42.65 -4.17
N ALA A 10 28.95 -42.36 -4.51
CA ALA A 10 29.67 -41.20 -4.00
C ALA A 10 29.06 -39.89 -4.54
N ILE A 11 28.60 -39.89 -5.79
CA ILE A 11 27.91 -38.74 -6.39
C ILE A 11 26.56 -38.52 -5.70
N ALA A 12 25.80 -39.58 -5.45
CA ALA A 12 24.51 -39.49 -4.75
C ALA A 12 24.67 -38.96 -3.30
N ILE A 13 25.68 -39.41 -2.58
CA ILE A 13 25.98 -38.96 -1.22
C ILE A 13 26.38 -37.48 -1.22
N LEU A 14 27.23 -37.06 -2.16
CA LEU A 14 27.62 -35.64 -2.28
C LEU A 14 26.43 -34.73 -2.62
N LEU A 15 25.53 -35.15 -3.49
CA LEU A 15 24.32 -34.39 -3.81
C LEU A 15 23.37 -34.32 -2.61
N LEU A 16 23.16 -35.42 -1.89
CA LEU A 16 22.36 -35.45 -0.67
C LEU A 16 22.96 -34.53 0.42
N LEU A 17 24.28 -34.57 0.60
CA LEU A 17 24.98 -33.73 1.57
C LEU A 17 24.88 -32.26 1.18
N GLY A 18 25.01 -31.93 -0.09
CA GLY A 18 24.81 -30.58 -0.63
C GLY A 18 23.38 -30.10 -0.41
N LEU A 19 22.39 -30.92 -0.66
CA LEU A 19 20.97 -30.57 -0.41
C LEU A 19 20.69 -30.33 1.08
N VAL A 20 21.22 -31.16 1.97
CA VAL A 20 21.05 -31.00 3.42
C VAL A 20 21.75 -29.73 3.91
N VAL A 21 22.96 -29.44 3.43
CA VAL A 21 23.71 -28.24 3.82
C VAL A 21 23.01 -26.99 3.30
N VAL A 22 22.62 -26.95 2.01
CA VAL A 22 21.94 -25.80 1.41
C VAL A 22 20.54 -25.61 2.01
N GLY A 23 19.78 -26.69 2.19
CA GLY A 23 18.45 -26.65 2.82
C GLY A 23 18.51 -26.23 4.28
N GLY A 24 19.49 -26.72 5.04
CA GLY A 24 19.74 -26.32 6.42
C GLY A 24 20.18 -24.85 6.53
N ALA A 25 21.10 -24.41 5.69
CA ALA A 25 21.51 -23.02 5.63
C ALA A 25 20.34 -22.10 5.25
N TYR A 26 19.55 -22.50 4.27
CA TYR A 26 18.35 -21.76 3.87
C TYR A 26 17.33 -21.66 5.02
N SER A 27 17.07 -22.76 5.74
CA SER A 27 16.12 -22.75 6.86
C SER A 27 16.57 -21.89 8.04
N LEU A 28 17.89 -21.71 8.23
CA LEU A 28 18.46 -20.86 9.28
C LEU A 28 18.54 -19.38 8.87
N LEU A 29 18.73 -19.12 7.59
CA LEU A 29 18.93 -17.77 7.05
C LEU A 29 17.66 -17.20 6.39
N ALA A 30 16.66 -18.03 6.09
CA ALA A 30 15.40 -17.55 5.58
C ALA A 30 14.77 -16.57 6.58
N PRO A 31 14.32 -15.38 6.12
CA PRO A 31 13.61 -14.47 7.00
C PRO A 31 12.44 -15.22 7.62
N LYS A 32 12.32 -15.18 8.95
CA LYS A 32 11.15 -15.74 9.63
C LYS A 32 9.94 -15.03 9.05
N THR A 33 9.17 -15.75 8.25
CA THR A 33 7.83 -15.27 7.86
C THR A 33 7.11 -14.93 9.16
N ALA A 34 6.60 -13.68 9.26
CA ALA A 34 5.82 -13.27 10.41
C ALA A 34 4.80 -14.39 10.70
N GLU A 35 4.81 -14.92 11.92
CA GLU A 35 3.82 -15.91 12.33
C GLU A 35 2.47 -15.24 12.16
N ALA A 36 1.74 -15.62 11.11
CA ALA A 36 0.36 -15.25 10.98
C ALA A 36 -0.31 -15.75 12.26
N SER A 37 -0.87 -14.84 13.04
CA SER A 37 -1.64 -15.16 14.25
C SER A 37 -2.53 -16.33 13.91
N ALA A 38 -2.44 -17.42 14.68
CA ALA A 38 -3.11 -18.68 14.36
C ALA A 38 -4.60 -18.42 14.15
N VAL A 39 -5.00 -18.40 12.88
CA VAL A 39 -6.38 -18.18 12.48
C VAL A 39 -7.18 -19.37 12.95
N SER A 40 -8.13 -19.18 13.86
CA SER A 40 -8.96 -20.26 14.35
C SER A 40 -9.89 -20.79 13.26
N ALA A 41 -10.21 -22.07 13.29
CA ALA A 41 -11.16 -22.65 12.35
C ALA A 41 -12.54 -21.95 12.41
N ASP A 42 -12.93 -21.49 13.59
CA ASP A 42 -14.18 -20.75 13.80
C ASP A 42 -14.15 -19.40 13.08
N SER A 43 -13.05 -18.67 13.14
CA SER A 43 -12.92 -17.38 12.41
C SER A 43 -12.97 -17.55 10.90
N VAL A 44 -12.46 -18.66 10.35
CA VAL A 44 -12.60 -18.97 8.92
C VAL A 44 -14.03 -19.30 8.56
N ALA A 45 -14.76 -20.04 9.41
CA ALA A 45 -16.16 -20.39 9.18
C ALA A 45 -17.06 -19.15 9.21
N ASP A 46 -16.88 -18.27 10.21
CA ASP A 46 -17.59 -17.00 10.32
C ASP A 46 -17.29 -16.09 9.13
N GLY A 47 -16.01 -15.99 8.76
CA GLY A 47 -15.56 -15.23 7.60
C GLY A 47 -16.19 -15.75 6.30
N ARG A 48 -16.31 -17.07 6.13
CA ARG A 48 -17.01 -17.66 5.00
C ARG A 48 -18.48 -17.30 4.97
N ALA A 49 -19.17 -17.32 6.11
CA ALA A 49 -20.58 -16.94 6.20
C ALA A 49 -20.78 -15.46 5.80
N LEU A 50 -19.94 -14.56 6.33
CA LEU A 50 -19.94 -13.14 5.98
C LEU A 50 -19.63 -12.90 4.50
N PHE A 51 -18.66 -13.64 3.94
CA PHE A 51 -18.31 -13.58 2.53
C PHE A 51 -19.45 -13.98 1.63
N LEU A 52 -20.10 -15.10 1.92
CA LEU A 52 -21.26 -15.59 1.14
C LEU A 52 -22.42 -14.60 1.14
N ALA A 53 -22.67 -13.96 2.27
CA ALA A 53 -23.75 -12.99 2.42
C ALA A 53 -23.47 -11.64 1.73
N ASN A 54 -22.20 -11.21 1.61
CA ASN A 54 -21.88 -9.83 1.22
C ASN A 54 -20.96 -9.70 -0.02
N CYS A 55 -20.21 -10.75 -0.38
CA CYS A 55 -19.15 -10.67 -1.38
C CYS A 55 -19.37 -11.62 -2.56
N ALA A 56 -19.99 -12.77 -2.32
CA ALA A 56 -20.09 -13.86 -3.29
C ALA A 56 -20.84 -13.48 -4.57
N THR A 57 -21.79 -12.55 -4.52
CA THR A 57 -22.54 -12.08 -5.70
C THR A 57 -21.59 -11.53 -6.79
N CYS A 58 -20.55 -10.80 -6.39
CA CYS A 58 -19.57 -10.23 -7.33
C CYS A 58 -18.33 -11.11 -7.47
N HIS A 59 -17.85 -11.73 -6.39
CA HIS A 59 -16.57 -12.45 -6.38
C HIS A 59 -16.71 -13.98 -6.57
N GLY A 60 -17.94 -14.51 -6.70
CA GLY A 60 -18.21 -15.93 -6.82
C GLY A 60 -18.23 -16.66 -5.49
N LEU A 61 -18.91 -17.82 -5.42
CA LEU A 61 -19.14 -18.57 -4.18
C LEU A 61 -17.84 -19.09 -3.51
N ALA A 62 -16.80 -19.30 -4.29
CA ALA A 62 -15.48 -19.73 -3.83
C ALA A 62 -14.40 -18.63 -4.01
N GLY A 63 -14.80 -17.38 -4.22
CA GLY A 63 -13.88 -16.28 -4.45
C GLY A 63 -13.16 -16.32 -5.80
N GLN A 64 -13.61 -17.15 -6.74
CA GLN A 64 -12.98 -17.36 -8.06
C GLN A 64 -13.13 -16.19 -9.02
N GLY A 65 -13.94 -15.18 -8.65
CA GLY A 65 -14.30 -14.05 -9.50
C GLY A 65 -15.47 -14.33 -10.43
N THR A 66 -16.03 -13.26 -10.98
CA THR A 66 -17.09 -13.25 -11.99
C THR A 66 -16.88 -12.09 -12.95
N LYS A 67 -17.84 -11.82 -13.84
CA LYS A 67 -17.82 -10.59 -14.67
C LYS A 67 -18.00 -9.30 -13.83
N ALA A 68 -18.57 -9.41 -12.61
CA ALA A 68 -18.86 -8.28 -11.73
C ALA A 68 -17.73 -7.99 -10.74
N GLY A 69 -16.84 -8.93 -10.48
CA GLY A 69 -15.72 -8.74 -9.54
C GLY A 69 -14.57 -9.70 -9.81
N PRO A 70 -13.33 -9.30 -9.51
CA PRO A 70 -12.14 -10.10 -9.73
C PRO A 70 -12.09 -11.32 -8.80
N SER A 71 -11.21 -12.29 -9.14
CA SER A 71 -10.87 -13.38 -8.23
C SER A 71 -10.22 -12.86 -6.95
N LEU A 72 -10.57 -13.47 -5.82
CA LEU A 72 -9.95 -13.22 -4.52
C LEU A 72 -8.99 -14.34 -4.10
N VAL A 73 -8.79 -15.34 -4.97
CA VAL A 73 -7.84 -16.42 -4.71
C VAL A 73 -6.42 -15.85 -4.81
N GLY A 74 -5.66 -15.93 -3.71
CA GLY A 74 -4.28 -15.45 -3.64
C GLY A 74 -4.12 -13.94 -3.36
N VAL A 75 -5.21 -13.18 -3.14
CA VAL A 75 -5.09 -11.75 -2.82
C VAL A 75 -4.64 -11.50 -1.38
N GLY A 76 -4.76 -12.49 -0.50
CA GLY A 76 -4.29 -12.45 0.88
C GLY A 76 -5.16 -11.67 1.86
N ALA A 77 -4.83 -11.80 3.15
CA ALA A 77 -5.55 -11.14 4.25
C ALA A 77 -5.45 -9.62 4.18
N ALA A 78 -4.28 -9.06 3.87
CA ALA A 78 -4.04 -7.62 3.80
C ALA A 78 -4.94 -6.92 2.78
N SER A 79 -5.26 -7.58 1.66
CA SER A 79 -6.18 -7.00 0.67
C SER A 79 -7.60 -6.84 1.23
N VAL A 80 -8.07 -7.80 2.01
CA VAL A 80 -9.40 -7.73 2.62
C VAL A 80 -9.42 -6.70 3.72
N ASP A 81 -8.43 -6.72 4.61
CA ASP A 81 -8.31 -5.76 5.69
C ASP A 81 -8.29 -4.32 5.15
N PHE A 82 -7.49 -4.06 4.14
CA PHE A 82 -7.44 -2.76 3.48
C PHE A 82 -8.76 -2.39 2.79
N GLN A 83 -9.28 -3.24 1.91
CA GLN A 83 -10.43 -2.88 1.07
C GLN A 83 -11.73 -2.74 1.88
N VAL A 84 -11.94 -3.61 2.84
CA VAL A 84 -13.14 -3.60 3.70
C VAL A 84 -12.95 -2.64 4.86
N GLY A 85 -11.77 -2.62 5.48
CA GLY A 85 -11.44 -1.75 6.61
C GLY A 85 -11.42 -0.26 6.25
N THR A 86 -11.20 0.08 4.98
CA THR A 86 -11.28 1.46 4.48
C THR A 86 -12.62 1.78 3.79
N GLY A 87 -13.61 0.88 3.86
CA GLY A 87 -14.94 1.07 3.28
C GLY A 87 -14.98 1.05 1.75
N ARG A 88 -13.90 0.62 1.08
CA ARG A 88 -13.87 0.51 -0.39
C ARG A 88 -14.69 -0.67 -0.90
N MET A 89 -14.83 -1.71 -0.08
CA MET A 89 -15.67 -2.86 -0.33
C MET A 89 -16.65 -3.08 0.84
N PRO A 90 -17.84 -3.55 0.52
CA PRO A 90 -18.43 -3.83 -0.80
C PRO A 90 -18.77 -2.54 -1.58
N LEU A 91 -18.60 -2.57 -2.91
CA LEU A 91 -19.02 -1.46 -3.77
C LEU A 91 -20.56 -1.33 -3.75
N ALA A 92 -21.04 -0.09 -3.68
CA ALA A 92 -22.48 0.21 -3.78
C ALA A 92 -23.02 0.04 -5.23
N GLY A 93 -22.13 0.12 -6.22
CA GLY A 93 -22.46 -0.04 -7.64
C GLY A 93 -21.22 0.07 -8.54
N PRO A 94 -21.38 -0.11 -9.86
CA PRO A 94 -20.27 0.03 -10.80
C PRO A 94 -19.62 1.41 -10.71
N SER A 95 -18.30 1.43 -10.56
CA SER A 95 -17.50 2.65 -10.46
C SER A 95 -16.14 2.47 -11.14
N VAL A 96 -15.57 3.56 -11.63
CA VAL A 96 -14.22 3.57 -12.21
C VAL A 96 -13.14 3.32 -11.14
N GLN A 97 -13.46 3.58 -9.88
CA GLN A 97 -12.59 3.39 -8.73
C GLN A 97 -13.41 3.21 -7.46
N ALA A 98 -12.99 2.29 -6.59
CA ALA A 98 -13.57 2.11 -5.27
C ALA A 98 -13.07 3.23 -4.33
N ALA A 99 -13.92 4.23 -4.06
CA ALA A 99 -13.64 5.28 -3.09
C ALA A 99 -13.83 4.78 -1.65
N PRO A 100 -13.08 5.30 -0.67
CA PRO A 100 -13.37 5.06 0.74
C PRO A 100 -14.80 5.48 1.09
N GLN A 101 -15.43 4.76 1.98
CA GLN A 101 -16.76 5.08 2.50
C GLN A 101 -16.73 5.09 4.03
N ASP A 102 -17.47 6.03 4.62
CA ASP A 102 -17.68 6.13 6.06
C ASP A 102 -19.18 6.34 6.32
N PRO A 103 -19.80 5.62 7.27
CA PRO A 103 -19.19 4.64 8.18
C PRO A 103 -18.82 3.33 7.50
N ILE A 104 -17.81 2.65 8.05
CA ILE A 104 -17.43 1.30 7.64
C ILE A 104 -18.55 0.33 8.02
N LYS A 105 -18.94 -0.52 7.09
CA LYS A 105 -20.09 -1.42 7.25
C LYS A 105 -19.89 -2.55 8.27
N PHE A 106 -18.65 -3.00 8.46
CA PHE A 106 -18.32 -4.18 9.27
C PHE A 106 -17.48 -3.81 10.48
N THR A 107 -17.63 -4.60 11.56
CA THR A 107 -16.74 -4.44 12.72
C THR A 107 -15.35 -4.97 12.43
N PRO A 108 -14.30 -4.54 13.20
CA PRO A 108 -12.94 -5.05 13.04
C PRO A 108 -12.85 -6.58 13.11
N GLU A 109 -13.65 -7.23 13.98
CA GLU A 109 -13.70 -8.68 14.14
C GLU A 109 -14.27 -9.37 12.90
N GLN A 110 -15.33 -8.79 12.32
CA GLN A 110 -15.92 -9.27 11.07
C GLN A 110 -14.95 -9.15 9.90
N ILE A 111 -14.21 -8.04 9.83
CA ILE A 111 -13.17 -7.82 8.81
C ILE A 111 -12.06 -8.85 8.97
N ALA A 112 -11.58 -9.06 10.20
CA ALA A 112 -10.57 -10.07 10.49
C ALA A 112 -11.04 -11.50 10.10
N SER A 113 -12.28 -11.85 10.37
CA SER A 113 -12.85 -13.15 9.98
C SER A 113 -12.92 -13.30 8.45
N MET A 114 -13.36 -12.27 7.73
CA MET A 114 -13.37 -12.28 6.25
C MET A 114 -11.95 -12.36 5.67
N ALA A 115 -11.00 -11.64 6.26
CA ALA A 115 -9.59 -11.70 5.88
C ALA A 115 -9.01 -13.10 6.08
N ALA A 116 -9.34 -13.75 7.21
CA ALA A 116 -8.97 -15.12 7.51
C ALA A 116 -9.53 -16.12 6.48
N TYR A 117 -10.80 -15.99 6.12
CA TYR A 117 -11.40 -16.84 5.09
C TYR A 117 -10.72 -16.66 3.72
N VAL A 118 -10.53 -15.43 3.27
CA VAL A 118 -9.90 -15.19 1.96
C VAL A 118 -8.44 -15.66 1.95
N ALA A 119 -7.70 -15.48 3.05
CA ALA A 119 -6.35 -16.03 3.18
C ALA A 119 -6.31 -17.55 3.11
N SER A 120 -7.37 -18.25 3.54
CA SER A 120 -7.48 -19.71 3.45
C SER A 120 -7.69 -20.22 2.02
N LEU A 121 -8.08 -19.38 1.06
CA LEU A 121 -8.30 -19.77 -0.32
C LEU A 121 -6.99 -20.05 -1.06
N ALA A 122 -5.95 -19.25 -0.84
CA ALA A 122 -4.60 -19.46 -1.34
C ALA A 122 -3.62 -18.49 -0.65
N PRO A 123 -2.31 -18.78 -0.63
CA PRO A 123 -1.28 -17.88 -0.10
C PRO A 123 -1.31 -16.50 -0.78
N GLY A 124 -1.17 -15.44 0.01
CA GLY A 124 -1.13 -14.05 -0.44
C GLY A 124 -0.57 -13.13 0.66
N PRO A 125 -0.50 -11.81 0.43
CA PRO A 125 0.02 -10.87 1.42
C PRO A 125 -0.72 -10.96 2.76
N ALA A 126 0.05 -11.16 3.83
CA ALA A 126 -0.46 -11.15 5.20
C ALA A 126 -0.67 -9.70 5.69
N ILE A 127 -1.54 -9.51 6.70
CA ILE A 127 -1.64 -8.25 7.43
C ILE A 127 -0.27 -7.94 8.04
N PRO A 128 0.27 -6.71 7.83
CA PRO A 128 1.61 -6.36 8.26
C PRO A 128 1.73 -6.31 9.79
N ASP A 129 2.92 -6.65 10.28
CA ASP A 129 3.25 -6.48 11.70
C ASP A 129 3.20 -4.99 12.07
N SER A 130 2.62 -4.70 13.25
CA SER A 130 2.46 -3.34 13.76
C SER A 130 3.77 -2.58 13.91
N GLN A 131 4.90 -3.25 14.11
CA GLN A 131 6.22 -2.64 14.18
C GLN A 131 6.60 -1.88 12.90
N TYR A 132 6.11 -2.31 11.73
CA TYR A 132 6.38 -1.67 10.43
C TYR A 132 5.30 -0.71 9.97
N THR A 133 4.20 -0.56 10.71
CA THR A 133 3.07 0.26 10.29
C THR A 133 2.90 1.55 11.08
N THR A 134 3.69 1.71 12.15
CA THR A 134 3.58 2.87 13.03
C THR A 134 4.40 4.08 12.60
N GLY A 135 5.38 3.92 11.73
CA GLY A 135 6.42 4.92 11.46
C GLY A 135 7.42 5.11 12.61
N LYS A 136 7.22 4.41 13.74
CA LYS A 136 8.17 4.43 14.86
C LYS A 136 9.49 3.81 14.39
N ASP A 137 10.60 4.41 14.78
CA ASP A 137 11.95 4.00 14.42
C ASP A 137 12.24 4.01 12.90
N GLY A 138 11.33 4.56 12.08
CA GLY A 138 11.54 4.76 10.65
C GLY A 138 12.50 5.93 10.38
N ASN A 139 13.37 5.75 9.37
CA ASN A 139 14.27 6.81 8.92
C ASN A 139 13.52 7.81 8.03
N VAL A 140 13.20 8.99 8.56
CA VAL A 140 12.43 10.03 7.86
C VAL A 140 13.10 10.49 6.56
N ALA A 141 14.44 10.66 6.55
CA ALA A 141 15.16 11.08 5.37
C ALA A 141 15.09 10.05 4.23
N LEU A 142 15.31 8.77 4.56
CA LEU A 142 15.17 7.65 3.63
C LEU A 142 13.71 7.54 3.16
N GLY A 143 12.74 7.69 4.06
CA GLY A 143 11.32 7.65 3.73
C GLY A 143 10.94 8.72 2.71
N GLY A 144 11.45 9.94 2.88
CA GLY A 144 11.25 11.03 1.93
C GLY A 144 11.89 10.77 0.57
N GLU A 145 13.07 10.16 0.53
CA GLU A 145 13.72 9.75 -0.71
C GLU A 145 12.89 8.67 -1.45
N LEU A 146 12.53 7.59 -0.74
CA LEU A 146 11.72 6.51 -1.29
C LEU A 146 10.35 7.01 -1.79
N PHE A 147 9.72 7.92 -1.05
CA PHE A 147 8.44 8.50 -1.43
C PHE A 147 8.55 9.32 -2.73
N ARG A 148 9.55 10.18 -2.83
CA ARG A 148 9.76 11.00 -4.04
C ARG A 148 9.98 10.16 -5.29
N VAL A 149 10.72 9.05 -5.16
CA VAL A 149 11.05 8.18 -6.30
C VAL A 149 9.87 7.29 -6.71
N ASN A 150 9.10 6.77 -5.74
CA ASN A 150 8.13 5.72 -6.01
C ASN A 150 6.65 6.19 -5.93
N CYS A 151 6.34 7.23 -5.18
CA CYS A 151 4.97 7.57 -4.80
C CYS A 151 4.53 8.96 -5.29
N ALA A 152 5.45 9.94 -5.30
CA ALA A 152 5.11 11.35 -5.57
C ALA A 152 4.54 11.59 -6.97
N MET A 153 4.87 10.77 -7.96
CA MET A 153 4.34 10.88 -9.32
C MET A 153 2.81 10.77 -9.35
N CYS A 154 2.23 9.94 -8.48
CA CYS A 154 0.77 9.75 -8.39
C CYS A 154 0.17 10.49 -7.20
N HIS A 155 0.81 10.41 -6.02
CA HIS A 155 0.30 10.96 -4.77
C HIS A 155 0.70 12.41 -4.50
N ASN A 156 1.37 13.09 -5.45
CA ASN A 156 1.92 14.42 -5.30
C ASN A 156 3.08 14.49 -4.29
N PHE A 157 3.81 15.60 -4.32
CA PHE A 157 5.02 15.84 -3.52
C PHE A 157 4.80 15.64 -2.02
N ALA A 158 3.68 16.13 -1.47
CA ALA A 158 3.37 16.06 -0.04
C ALA A 158 2.28 15.01 0.29
N GLY A 159 2.03 14.06 -0.61
CA GLY A 159 0.99 13.07 -0.37
C GLY A 159 -0.44 13.59 -0.45
N ALA A 160 -0.66 14.75 -1.09
CA ALA A 160 -2.00 15.35 -1.21
C ALA A 160 -2.92 14.62 -2.18
N GLY A 161 -2.40 13.64 -2.92
CA GLY A 161 -3.12 12.94 -3.97
C GLY A 161 -3.08 13.67 -5.30
N GLY A 162 -3.64 13.07 -6.33
CA GLY A 162 -3.62 13.65 -7.67
C GLY A 162 -4.55 12.95 -8.66
N ALA A 163 -4.89 13.63 -9.75
CA ALA A 163 -5.68 13.08 -10.82
C ALA A 163 -4.85 12.07 -11.65
N LEU A 164 -5.48 10.98 -12.03
CA LEU A 164 -4.95 9.96 -12.92
C LEU A 164 -5.80 9.91 -14.21
N THR A 165 -5.40 9.04 -15.13
CA THR A 165 -6.13 8.87 -16.39
C THR A 165 -7.51 8.22 -16.19
N ARG A 166 -8.44 8.47 -17.13
CA ARG A 166 -9.77 7.84 -17.20
C ARG A 166 -10.64 8.07 -15.96
N GLY A 167 -10.59 9.26 -15.37
CA GLY A 167 -11.40 9.62 -14.22
C GLY A 167 -10.97 8.97 -12.89
N LYS A 168 -9.81 8.30 -12.85
CA LYS A 168 -9.22 7.79 -11.63
C LYS A 168 -8.39 8.86 -10.92
N TYR A 169 -8.09 8.64 -9.66
CA TYR A 169 -7.25 9.51 -8.85
C TYR A 169 -6.41 8.71 -7.86
N ALA A 170 -5.23 9.21 -7.54
CA ALA A 170 -4.47 8.76 -6.38
C ALA A 170 -5.00 9.49 -5.14
N PRO A 171 -5.45 8.79 -4.09
CA PRO A 171 -6.02 9.43 -2.92
C PRO A 171 -4.98 10.25 -2.16
N SER A 172 -5.44 11.23 -1.39
CA SER A 172 -4.61 11.87 -0.37
C SER A 172 -4.17 10.83 0.65
N LEU A 173 -2.91 10.93 1.06
CA LEU A 173 -2.32 10.13 2.14
C LEU A 173 -2.33 10.88 3.48
N GLN A 174 -2.86 12.10 3.50
CA GLN A 174 -2.95 12.89 4.71
C GLN A 174 -4.00 12.30 5.67
N GLY A 175 -3.61 12.07 6.92
CA GLY A 175 -4.48 11.48 7.94
C GLY A 175 -4.72 9.97 7.77
N VAL A 176 -4.13 9.32 6.77
CA VAL A 176 -4.29 7.88 6.55
C VAL A 176 -3.48 7.09 7.58
N ALA A 177 -4.09 6.05 8.14
CA ALA A 177 -3.40 5.18 9.09
C ALA A 177 -2.20 4.49 8.43
N GLY A 178 -1.08 4.40 9.15
CA GLY A 178 0.14 3.80 8.60
C GLY A 178 -0.05 2.33 8.19
N LYS A 179 -0.94 1.60 8.85
CA LYS A 179 -1.33 0.24 8.45
C LYS A 179 -1.91 0.24 7.04
N ASP A 180 -2.88 1.11 6.76
CA ASP A 180 -3.53 1.18 5.46
C ASP A 180 -2.55 1.61 4.35
N VAL A 181 -1.60 2.50 4.68
CA VAL A 181 -0.52 2.87 3.74
C VAL A 181 0.36 1.67 3.43
N TYR A 182 0.74 0.88 4.45
CA TYR A 182 1.56 -0.32 4.26
C TYR A 182 0.82 -1.38 3.44
N GLU A 183 -0.43 -1.67 3.79
CA GLU A 183 -1.26 -2.65 3.08
C GLU A 183 -1.49 -2.24 1.62
N ALA A 184 -1.73 -0.96 1.35
CA ALA A 184 -1.80 -0.46 -0.01
C ALA A 184 -0.51 -0.70 -0.80
N MET A 185 0.66 -0.54 -0.20
CA MET A 185 1.94 -0.81 -0.86
C MET A 185 2.11 -2.29 -1.23
N ILE A 186 1.73 -3.22 -0.35
CA ILE A 186 1.92 -4.65 -0.60
C ILE A 186 0.81 -5.31 -1.43
N THR A 187 -0.36 -4.68 -1.53
CA THR A 187 -1.51 -5.23 -2.26
C THR A 187 -1.77 -4.55 -3.61
N GLY A 188 -1.29 -3.32 -3.81
CA GLY A 188 -1.44 -2.58 -5.05
C GLY A 188 -2.90 -2.34 -5.46
N PRO A 189 -3.71 -1.64 -4.64
CA PRO A 189 -5.13 -1.47 -4.92
C PRO A 189 -5.36 -0.63 -6.19
N GLN A 190 -6.36 -1.02 -6.98
CA GLN A 190 -6.80 -0.30 -8.19
C GLN A 190 -5.70 -0.18 -9.25
N SER A 191 -5.16 1.02 -9.43
CA SER A 191 -4.09 1.33 -10.39
C SER A 191 -2.72 1.51 -9.71
N MET A 192 -2.63 1.32 -8.40
CA MET A 192 -1.38 1.39 -7.66
C MET A 192 -0.54 0.14 -7.94
N PRO A 193 0.75 0.26 -8.24
CA PRO A 193 1.63 -0.90 -8.37
C PRO A 193 1.86 -1.57 -7.00
N VAL A 194 2.20 -2.86 -7.03
CA VAL A 194 2.62 -3.60 -5.84
C VAL A 194 4.08 -3.31 -5.54
N PHE A 195 4.36 -2.89 -4.31
CA PHE A 195 5.72 -2.72 -3.78
C PHE A 195 6.03 -3.85 -2.81
N ASN A 196 6.50 -4.99 -3.33
CA ASN A 196 6.92 -6.12 -2.52
C ASN A 196 8.20 -5.82 -1.73
N ASP A 197 8.60 -6.72 -0.83
CA ASP A 197 9.76 -6.51 0.04
C ASP A 197 11.10 -6.50 -0.70
N ALA A 198 11.16 -7.08 -1.90
CA ALA A 198 12.35 -6.99 -2.75
C ALA A 198 12.51 -5.60 -3.39
N ASN A 199 11.42 -4.87 -3.60
CA ASN A 199 11.44 -3.52 -4.17
C ASN A 199 11.64 -2.46 -3.07
N ILE A 200 10.86 -2.56 -1.99
CA ILE A 200 10.96 -1.70 -0.81
C ILE A 200 10.84 -2.60 0.42
N SER A 201 11.90 -2.68 1.22
CA SER A 201 11.91 -3.52 2.41
C SER A 201 10.83 -3.09 3.43
N PRO A 202 10.46 -3.94 4.40
CA PRO A 202 9.54 -3.56 5.48
C PRO A 202 9.96 -2.29 6.23
N GLU A 203 11.26 -2.14 6.50
CA GLU A 203 11.83 -0.94 7.14
C GLU A 203 11.74 0.28 6.23
N GLY A 204 11.92 0.09 4.92
CA GLY A 204 11.73 1.15 3.92
C GLY A 204 10.29 1.64 3.88
N LYS A 205 9.32 0.74 3.92
CA LYS A 205 7.89 1.07 4.00
C LYS A 205 7.56 1.81 5.30
N ASN A 206 8.10 1.34 6.44
CA ASN A 206 7.96 2.04 7.72
C ASN A 206 8.60 3.43 7.69
N SER A 207 9.71 3.59 6.99
CA SER A 207 10.37 4.89 6.78
C SER A 207 9.51 5.85 5.96
N ILE A 208 8.83 5.36 4.92
CA ILE A 208 7.85 6.15 4.15
C ILE A 208 6.71 6.62 5.07
N ILE A 209 6.19 5.74 5.93
CA ILE A 209 5.14 6.09 6.90
C ILE A 209 5.64 7.12 7.90
N ALA A 210 6.88 6.99 8.38
CA ALA A 210 7.51 7.97 9.27
C ALA A 210 7.60 9.34 8.62
N TRP A 211 8.04 9.40 7.35
CA TRP A 211 8.13 10.64 6.60
C TRP A 211 6.74 11.29 6.38
N LEU A 212 5.73 10.51 5.97
CA LEU A 212 4.36 11.01 5.82
C LEU A 212 3.82 11.60 7.12
N LYS A 213 4.02 10.94 8.25
CA LYS A 213 3.62 11.45 9.56
C LYS A 213 4.36 12.74 9.95
N THR A 214 5.66 12.81 9.69
CA THR A 214 6.46 14.00 9.99
C THR A 214 5.99 15.18 9.16
N THR A 215 5.81 15.02 7.85
CA THR A 215 5.34 16.11 6.98
C THR A 215 3.94 16.60 7.30
N GLN A 216 3.09 15.74 7.88
CA GLN A 216 1.74 16.11 8.32
C GLN A 216 1.74 16.77 9.70
N ALA A 217 2.68 16.41 10.57
CA ALA A 217 2.81 17.00 11.92
C ALA A 217 3.53 18.34 11.91
N GLU A 218 4.39 18.62 10.92
CA GLU A 218 5.08 19.88 10.80
C GLU A 218 4.07 21.00 10.51
N GLN A 219 3.99 21.95 11.46
CA GLN A 219 3.22 23.16 11.25
C GLN A 219 3.94 24.03 10.19
N ASN A 220 3.16 24.59 9.28
CA ASN A 220 3.69 25.57 8.35
C ASN A 220 4.36 26.72 9.11
N VAL A 221 5.64 26.96 8.83
CA VAL A 221 6.43 28.01 9.48
C VAL A 221 6.03 29.41 9.00
N GLY A 222 4.89 29.53 8.37
CA GLY A 222 4.27 30.76 7.88
C GLY A 222 3.57 30.55 6.54
N GLY A 223 2.65 31.43 6.22
CA GLY A 223 1.87 31.38 5.00
C GLY A 223 0.71 30.38 5.01
N MET A 224 0.07 30.23 3.86
CA MET A 224 -1.05 29.33 3.64
C MET A 224 -0.56 28.03 3.02
N THR A 225 -0.98 26.88 3.54
CA THR A 225 -0.58 25.56 3.03
C THR A 225 -1.10 25.25 1.62
N LEU A 226 -2.09 25.97 1.15
CA LEU A 226 -2.77 25.77 -0.15
C LEU A 226 -3.09 24.28 -0.42
N GLY A 227 -3.53 23.56 0.62
CA GLY A 227 -3.88 22.14 0.56
C GLY A 227 -2.70 21.19 0.44
N ASN A 228 -1.48 21.63 0.76
CA ASN A 228 -0.24 20.85 0.61
C ASN A 228 0.00 20.32 -0.82
N LEU A 229 -0.48 21.04 -1.83
CA LEU A 229 -0.29 20.67 -3.24
C LEU A 229 1.14 20.98 -3.72
N GLY A 230 1.93 21.67 -2.88
CA GLY A 230 3.32 21.99 -3.17
C GLY A 230 3.52 23.14 -4.14
N PRO A 231 4.68 23.18 -4.83
CA PRO A 231 5.13 24.36 -5.59
C PRO A 231 4.19 24.85 -6.68
N VAL A 232 3.33 23.98 -7.22
CA VAL A 232 2.41 24.34 -8.33
C VAL A 232 1.36 25.34 -7.88
N SER A 233 0.66 25.07 -6.78
CA SER A 233 -0.37 25.96 -6.23
C SER A 233 0.25 27.23 -5.64
N GLU A 234 1.38 27.12 -4.96
CA GLU A 234 2.15 28.23 -4.42
C GLU A 234 2.65 29.14 -5.55
N GLY A 235 3.24 28.57 -6.59
CA GLY A 235 3.68 29.29 -7.77
C GLY A 235 2.53 29.99 -8.49
N LEU A 236 1.39 29.31 -8.68
CA LEU A 236 0.20 29.91 -9.29
C LEU A 236 -0.29 31.13 -8.49
N PHE A 237 -0.33 31.03 -7.17
CA PHE A 237 -0.71 32.15 -6.30
C PHE A 237 0.24 33.34 -6.49
N VAL A 238 1.55 33.11 -6.44
CA VAL A 238 2.56 34.17 -6.62
C VAL A 238 2.44 34.81 -8.02
N TRP A 239 2.28 34.03 -9.06
CA TRP A 239 2.13 34.56 -10.43
C TRP A 239 0.86 35.37 -10.59
N VAL A 240 -0.28 34.88 -10.15
CA VAL A 240 -1.56 35.59 -10.32
C VAL A 240 -1.58 36.89 -9.53
N PHE A 241 -1.27 36.84 -8.24
CA PHE A 241 -1.35 38.02 -7.38
C PHE A 241 -0.11 38.91 -7.49
N GLY A 242 1.08 38.34 -7.53
CA GLY A 242 2.33 39.11 -7.63
C GLY A 242 2.45 39.84 -8.97
N LEU A 243 2.28 39.13 -10.07
CA LEU A 243 2.34 39.71 -11.41
C LEU A 243 1.19 40.68 -11.65
N GLY A 244 -0.04 40.34 -11.20
CA GLY A 244 -1.21 41.22 -11.27
C GLY A 244 -1.00 42.53 -10.53
N LEU A 245 -0.41 42.48 -9.32
CA LEU A 245 -0.06 43.67 -8.56
C LEU A 245 1.00 44.51 -9.28
N MET A 246 2.06 43.89 -9.81
CA MET A 246 3.10 44.60 -10.56
C MET A 246 2.53 45.30 -11.80
N ILE A 247 1.70 44.61 -12.57
CA ILE A 247 1.03 45.20 -13.74
C ILE A 247 0.12 46.37 -13.30
N GLY A 248 -0.67 46.20 -12.24
CA GLY A 248 -1.52 47.27 -11.70
C GLY A 248 -0.73 48.49 -11.28
N CYS A 249 0.39 48.30 -10.58
CA CYS A 249 1.29 49.40 -10.22
C CYS A 249 1.91 50.09 -11.44
N ALA A 250 2.35 49.32 -12.44
CA ALA A 250 2.92 49.88 -13.66
C ALA A 250 1.91 50.72 -14.46
N VAL A 251 0.67 50.25 -14.61
CA VAL A 251 -0.41 50.97 -15.24
C VAL A 251 -0.74 52.26 -14.46
N TRP A 252 -0.86 52.15 -13.13
CA TRP A 252 -1.13 53.33 -12.28
C TRP A 252 -0.04 54.41 -12.36
N LEU A 253 1.22 53.99 -12.34
CA LEU A 253 2.36 54.91 -12.51
C LEU A 253 2.37 55.52 -13.93
N GLY A 254 2.11 54.74 -14.95
CA GLY A 254 2.04 55.21 -16.33
C GLY A 254 0.93 56.23 -16.58
N GLN A 255 -0.22 56.07 -15.91
CA GLN A 255 -1.33 57.04 -16.02
C GLN A 255 -1.03 58.41 -15.33
N LYS A 256 -0.13 58.42 -14.35
CA LYS A 256 0.25 59.68 -13.65
C LYS A 256 1.34 60.48 -14.36
N SER A 257 1.98 59.91 -15.35
CA SER A 257 3.07 60.54 -16.10
C SER A 257 2.63 61.14 -17.45
N ALA A 258 1.31 61.14 -17.72
CA ALA A 258 0.72 61.75 -18.91
C ALA A 258 0.04 63.13 -18.56
#